data_47b134c07088c67a5cf1858c6fc8602f
#
_entry.id   47b134c07088c67a5cf1858c6fc8602f
#
_cell.length_a   1.000
_cell.length_b   1.000
_cell.length_c   1.000
_cell.angle_alpha   90.00
_cell.angle_beta   90.00
_cell.angle_gamma   90.00
#
_symmetry.space_group_name_H-M   'P 1'
#
loop_
_entity.id
_entity.type
_entity.pdbx_description
1 polymer ?
#
loop_
_entity_poly.entity_id
_entity_poly.type
_entity_poly.pdbx_seq_one_letter_code
_entity_poly.pdbx_strand_id
1 'polypeptide(L)'
;MNKEKLLKKKILSANKKIIHDGFKAKSIGNFGNVSCKYKNFCLIKPSGVNLAKTDHNDISVVRLDDLKLFTGKKPSVDTPIHAILYKSYPEIKAIVHTHSLYASSWAQSLKSIPCYGTTHADYFADEVPVTNILNSNQIKKNYEKEIGISIINKLKTKSLNPWQIPGILVAQHGVFSWGKTIDEALYNAEVIEFIAQLAFNSSFLNKKIKKISKSLHFKHFMRKNGPLAYYGQ
;
A
#
# COMPACT_ATOMS: atom_id res chain seq x y z
N MET A 1 18.52 13.79 -18.29
CA MET A 1 18.58 13.50 -16.82
C MET A 1 18.53 11.99 -16.65
N ASN A 2 19.42 11.39 -15.86
CA ASN A 2 19.43 9.94 -15.64
C ASN A 2 18.10 9.50 -15.00
N LYS A 3 17.50 8.41 -15.50
CA LYS A 3 16.21 7.86 -15.04
C LYS A 3 16.20 7.56 -13.52
N GLU A 4 17.32 7.08 -12.96
CA GLU A 4 17.46 6.84 -11.53
C GLU A 4 17.33 8.14 -10.73
N LYS A 5 18.02 9.22 -11.13
CA LYS A 5 17.93 10.54 -10.48
C LYS A 5 16.49 11.08 -10.50
N LEU A 6 15.78 10.90 -11.62
CA LEU A 6 14.37 11.29 -11.71
C LEU A 6 13.50 10.51 -10.73
N LEU A 7 13.70 9.19 -10.63
CA LEU A 7 12.97 8.34 -9.68
C LEU A 7 13.27 8.71 -8.23
N LYS A 8 14.53 8.97 -7.88
CA LYS A 8 14.91 9.45 -6.53
C LYS A 8 14.18 10.74 -6.16
N LYS A 9 14.09 11.72 -7.08
CA LYS A 9 13.31 12.95 -6.87
C LYS A 9 11.82 12.67 -6.68
N LYS A 10 11.22 11.81 -7.49
CA LYS A 10 9.82 11.40 -7.35
C LYS A 10 9.56 10.69 -6.02
N ILE A 11 10.43 9.77 -5.61
CA ILE A 11 10.34 9.08 -4.30
C ILE A 11 10.39 10.09 -3.14
N LEU A 12 11.34 11.04 -3.17
CA LEU A 12 11.43 12.07 -2.14
C LEU A 12 10.15 12.92 -2.08
N SER A 13 9.66 13.38 -3.23
CA SER A 13 8.41 14.14 -3.31
C SER A 13 7.21 13.35 -2.78
N ALA A 14 7.10 12.07 -3.17
CA ALA A 14 6.04 11.18 -2.70
C ALA A 14 6.09 10.95 -1.18
N ASN A 15 7.29 10.78 -0.59
CA ASN A 15 7.45 10.64 0.85
C ASN A 15 7.12 11.93 1.61
N LYS A 16 7.41 13.10 1.04
CA LYS A 16 6.93 14.39 1.58
C LYS A 16 5.41 14.50 1.49
N LYS A 17 4.81 14.01 0.40
CA LYS A 17 3.35 14.05 0.19
C LYS A 17 2.59 13.24 1.23
N ILE A 18 3.03 12.02 1.58
CA ILE A 18 2.30 11.16 2.52
C ILE A 18 2.27 11.67 3.98
N ILE A 19 3.03 12.70 4.30
CA ILE A 19 2.98 13.37 5.62
C ILE A 19 2.35 14.76 5.55
N HIS A 20 1.95 15.22 4.35
CA HIS A 20 1.36 16.54 4.13
C HIS A 20 -0.14 16.55 4.47
N ASP A 21 -0.64 17.65 5.03
CA ASP A 21 -2.04 17.77 5.44
C ASP A 21 -3.06 17.62 4.31
N GLY A 22 -2.68 17.98 3.09
CA GLY A 22 -3.52 17.81 1.90
C GLY A 22 -3.63 16.38 1.37
N PHE A 23 -2.84 15.42 1.88
CA PHE A 23 -2.91 14.03 1.45
C PHE A 23 -3.93 13.26 2.29
N LYS A 24 -4.96 12.70 1.66
CA LYS A 24 -6.08 12.05 2.37
C LYS A 24 -5.66 10.84 3.19
N ALA A 25 -4.69 10.07 2.69
CA ALA A 25 -4.10 8.92 3.40
C ALA A 25 -2.86 9.31 4.24
N LYS A 26 -2.86 10.52 4.81
CA LYS A 26 -1.73 11.08 5.56
C LYS A 26 -1.32 10.21 6.74
N SER A 27 0.00 10.08 6.92
CA SER A 27 0.62 9.54 8.13
C SER A 27 1.16 10.65 9.02
N ILE A 28 1.27 10.38 10.33
CA ILE A 28 1.82 11.33 11.30
C ILE A 28 3.35 11.20 11.34
N GLY A 29 4.05 12.34 11.43
CA GLY A 29 5.50 12.39 11.61
C GLY A 29 6.25 11.71 10.45
N ASN A 30 7.13 10.75 10.79
CA ASN A 30 7.93 9.99 9.81
C ASN A 30 7.38 8.59 9.51
N PHE A 31 6.17 8.26 9.97
CA PHE A 31 5.55 6.97 9.73
C PHE A 31 5.20 6.81 8.25
N GLY A 32 5.32 5.58 7.79
CA GLY A 32 5.10 5.26 6.39
C GLY A 32 6.30 5.57 5.50
N ASN A 33 6.22 5.08 4.29
CA ASN A 33 7.25 5.26 3.27
C ASN A 33 6.71 4.94 1.88
N VAL A 34 7.42 5.46 0.88
CA VAL A 34 7.18 5.18 -0.54
C VAL A 34 8.44 4.61 -1.13
N SER A 35 8.28 3.59 -1.95
CA SER A 35 9.37 3.00 -2.74
C SER A 35 8.99 2.84 -4.21
N CYS A 36 10.00 2.66 -5.06
CA CYS A 36 9.80 2.13 -6.41
C CYS A 36 10.88 1.11 -6.78
N LYS A 37 10.50 0.19 -7.67
CA LYS A 37 11.42 -0.78 -8.29
C LYS A 37 12.07 -0.16 -9.51
N TYR A 38 13.39 -0.21 -9.57
CA TYR A 38 14.17 0.16 -10.74
C TYR A 38 15.22 -0.90 -11.04
N LYS A 39 15.09 -1.60 -12.15
CA LYS A 39 15.90 -2.78 -12.45
C LYS A 39 15.84 -3.79 -11.29
N ASN A 40 16.99 -4.19 -10.75
CA ASN A 40 17.11 -5.07 -9.60
C ASN A 40 17.28 -4.31 -8.26
N PHE A 41 16.79 -3.07 -8.20
CA PHE A 41 16.90 -2.23 -7.00
C PHE A 41 15.54 -1.76 -6.50
N CYS A 42 15.42 -1.64 -5.19
CA CYS A 42 14.37 -0.91 -4.48
C CYS A 42 14.92 0.46 -4.11
N LEU A 43 14.31 1.52 -4.64
CA LEU A 43 14.55 2.89 -4.22
C LEU A 43 13.52 3.22 -3.14
N ILE A 44 13.97 3.56 -1.93
CA ILE A 44 13.06 3.74 -0.77
C ILE A 44 13.52 4.90 0.12
N LYS A 45 12.58 5.43 0.88
CA LYS A 45 12.85 6.45 1.91
C LYS A 45 13.93 5.97 2.89
N PRO A 46 14.92 6.82 3.22
CA PRO A 46 15.85 6.54 4.31
C PRO A 46 15.13 6.46 5.66
N SER A 47 15.68 5.66 6.58
CA SER A 47 15.20 5.54 7.95
C SER A 47 15.59 6.75 8.80
N GLY A 48 14.70 7.19 9.69
CA GLY A 48 15.00 8.18 10.72
C GLY A 48 15.39 9.58 10.23
N VAL A 49 15.12 9.92 8.96
CA VAL A 49 15.48 11.23 8.40
C VAL A 49 14.38 12.27 8.56
N ASN A 50 14.78 13.53 8.72
CA ASN A 50 13.88 14.67 8.57
C ASN A 50 13.67 14.93 7.06
N LEU A 51 12.48 14.62 6.55
CA LEU A 51 12.14 14.74 5.12
C LEU A 51 12.25 16.17 4.59
N ALA A 52 12.09 17.20 5.43
CA ALA A 52 12.26 18.58 5.00
C ALA A 52 13.71 18.90 4.63
N LYS A 53 14.67 18.25 5.33
CA LYS A 53 16.11 18.42 5.13
C LYS A 53 16.75 17.32 4.25
N THR A 54 15.94 16.39 3.73
CA THR A 54 16.41 15.25 2.92
C THR A 54 16.51 15.65 1.46
N ASP A 55 17.64 15.32 0.83
CA ASP A 55 17.87 15.46 -0.61
C ASP A 55 17.59 14.15 -1.36
N HIS A 56 17.44 14.23 -2.68
CA HIS A 56 17.19 13.04 -3.51
C HIS A 56 18.39 12.08 -3.55
N ASN A 57 19.62 12.54 -3.30
CA ASN A 57 20.81 11.68 -3.18
C ASN A 57 20.77 10.82 -1.91
N ASP A 58 20.05 11.27 -0.87
CA ASP A 58 19.87 10.52 0.38
C ASP A 58 18.98 9.28 0.20
N ILE A 59 18.14 9.25 -0.85
CA ILE A 59 17.25 8.11 -1.12
C ILE A 59 18.06 6.83 -1.20
N SER A 60 17.67 5.85 -0.40
CA SER A 60 18.31 4.55 -0.31
C SER A 60 18.04 3.74 -1.57
N VAL A 61 19.12 3.26 -2.20
CA VAL A 61 19.07 2.30 -3.31
C VAL A 61 19.53 0.95 -2.78
N VAL A 62 18.60 0.01 -2.67
CA VAL A 62 18.83 -1.30 -2.06
C VAL A 62 18.71 -2.38 -3.11
N ARG A 63 19.68 -3.27 -3.21
CA ARG A 63 19.64 -4.40 -4.13
C ARG A 63 18.58 -5.40 -3.67
N LEU A 64 17.73 -5.84 -4.58
CA LEU A 64 16.61 -6.72 -4.23
C LEU A 64 17.05 -8.14 -3.85
N ASP A 65 18.18 -8.64 -4.36
CA ASP A 65 18.59 -10.03 -4.15
C ASP A 65 19.03 -10.29 -2.70
N ASP A 66 19.88 -9.42 -2.15
CA ASP A 66 20.51 -9.58 -0.84
C ASP A 66 20.18 -8.47 0.16
N LEU A 67 19.36 -7.50 -0.23
CA LEU A 67 18.97 -6.32 0.54
C LEU A 67 20.15 -5.44 0.98
N LYS A 68 21.29 -5.51 0.29
CA LYS A 68 22.43 -4.64 0.56
C LYS A 68 22.19 -3.24 0.02
N LEU A 69 22.51 -2.25 0.85
CA LEU A 69 22.52 -0.84 0.43
C LEU A 69 23.61 -0.64 -0.63
N PHE A 70 23.21 -0.09 -1.78
CA PHE A 70 24.12 0.25 -2.89
C PHE A 70 24.54 1.73 -2.82
N THR A 71 23.58 2.64 -2.65
CA THR A 71 23.85 4.09 -2.47
C THR A 71 22.76 4.73 -1.61
N GLY A 72 23.02 5.95 -1.13
CA GLY A 72 22.10 6.69 -0.27
C GLY A 72 22.33 6.43 1.20
N LYS A 73 21.37 6.83 2.04
CA LYS A 73 21.42 6.63 3.50
C LYS A 73 20.83 5.29 3.91
N LYS A 74 20.94 4.91 5.19
CA LYS A 74 20.34 3.70 5.77
C LYS A 74 18.87 3.59 5.37
N PRO A 75 18.42 2.48 4.74
CA PRO A 75 17.06 2.36 4.23
C PRO A 75 16.02 2.23 5.35
N SER A 76 14.74 2.50 5.00
CA SER A 76 13.61 2.19 5.86
C SER A 76 13.67 0.75 6.37
N VAL A 77 13.26 0.54 7.62
CA VAL A 77 13.13 -0.81 8.21
C VAL A 77 12.16 -1.69 7.43
N ASP A 78 11.17 -1.10 6.77
CA ASP A 78 10.18 -1.81 5.95
C ASP A 78 10.71 -2.32 4.60
N THR A 79 11.97 -2.04 4.26
CA THR A 79 12.58 -2.50 2.99
C THR A 79 12.37 -3.99 2.70
N PRO A 80 12.47 -4.92 3.68
CA PRO A 80 12.21 -6.34 3.43
C PRO A 80 10.78 -6.62 2.98
N ILE A 81 9.78 -5.89 3.50
CA ILE A 81 8.36 -6.02 3.08
C ILE A 81 8.24 -5.68 1.60
N HIS A 82 8.75 -4.50 1.21
CA HIS A 82 8.70 -4.02 -0.18
C HIS A 82 9.42 -4.97 -1.13
N ALA A 83 10.59 -5.45 -0.75
CA ALA A 83 11.39 -6.37 -1.57
C ALA A 83 10.66 -7.71 -1.82
N ILE A 84 9.98 -8.25 -0.80
CA ILE A 84 9.18 -9.48 -0.94
C ILE A 84 8.04 -9.26 -1.93
N LEU A 85 7.33 -8.14 -1.85
CA LEU A 85 6.26 -7.81 -2.78
C LEU A 85 6.80 -7.64 -4.22
N TYR A 86 7.92 -6.95 -4.43
CA TYR A 86 8.55 -6.79 -5.75
C TYR A 86 9.06 -8.09 -6.36
N LYS A 87 9.48 -9.05 -5.51
CA LYS A 87 9.91 -10.37 -5.97
C LYS A 87 8.73 -11.27 -6.31
N SER A 88 7.69 -11.25 -5.49
CA SER A 88 6.50 -12.10 -5.65
C SER A 88 5.59 -11.63 -6.78
N TYR A 89 5.55 -10.32 -7.04
CA TYR A 89 4.75 -9.69 -8.08
C TYR A 89 5.62 -8.72 -8.89
N PRO A 90 6.36 -9.23 -9.90
CA PRO A 90 7.35 -8.45 -10.65
C PRO A 90 6.80 -7.22 -11.37
N GLU A 91 5.52 -7.23 -11.67
CA GLU A 91 4.79 -6.13 -12.31
C GLU A 91 4.50 -4.96 -11.36
N ILE A 92 4.49 -5.15 -10.04
CA ILE A 92 4.42 -4.05 -9.08
C ILE A 92 5.68 -3.19 -9.23
N LYS A 93 5.51 -1.89 -9.51
CA LYS A 93 6.62 -0.95 -9.71
C LYS A 93 6.76 0.09 -8.62
N ALA A 94 5.71 0.34 -7.84
CA ALA A 94 5.74 1.24 -6.70
C ALA A 94 4.86 0.71 -5.57
N ILE A 95 5.25 1.00 -4.33
CA ILE A 95 4.55 0.62 -3.11
C ILE A 95 4.52 1.84 -2.19
N VAL A 96 3.36 2.06 -1.57
CA VAL A 96 3.13 3.07 -0.53
C VAL A 96 2.69 2.36 0.73
N HIS A 97 3.36 2.66 1.83
CA HIS A 97 2.95 2.27 3.18
C HIS A 97 2.55 3.51 3.96
N THR A 98 1.38 3.48 4.59
CA THR A 98 0.90 4.56 5.47
C THR A 98 0.28 4.02 6.75
N HIS A 99 0.23 4.89 7.76
CA HIS A 99 -0.54 4.71 8.98
C HIS A 99 -1.73 5.67 8.98
N SER A 100 -2.43 5.77 7.86
CA SER A 100 -3.58 6.64 7.72
C SER A 100 -4.73 6.23 8.63
N LEU A 101 -5.51 7.19 9.09
CA LEU A 101 -6.38 7.07 10.25
C LEU A 101 -7.41 5.95 10.13
N TYR A 102 -8.24 5.97 9.07
CA TYR A 102 -9.33 5.02 8.94
C TYR A 102 -8.86 3.64 8.51
N ALA A 103 -7.94 3.55 7.54
CA ALA A 103 -7.40 2.26 7.12
C ALA A 103 -6.64 1.56 8.26
N SER A 104 -5.84 2.31 9.05
CA SER A 104 -5.18 1.75 10.23
C SER A 104 -6.16 1.34 11.34
N SER A 105 -7.27 2.07 11.50
CA SER A 105 -8.33 1.67 12.45
C SER A 105 -8.94 0.32 12.10
N TRP A 106 -9.20 0.07 10.80
CA TRP A 106 -9.64 -1.24 10.33
C TRP A 106 -8.57 -2.32 10.55
N ALA A 107 -7.30 -2.01 10.25
CA ALA A 107 -6.19 -2.93 10.48
C ALA A 107 -6.03 -3.31 11.95
N GLN A 108 -6.13 -2.34 12.87
CA GLN A 108 -6.08 -2.55 14.33
C GLN A 108 -7.28 -3.34 14.84
N SER A 109 -8.45 -3.15 14.25
CA SER A 109 -9.66 -3.91 14.60
C SER A 109 -9.69 -5.32 14.00
N LEU A 110 -8.66 -5.71 13.22
CA LEU A 110 -8.52 -7.02 12.57
C LEU A 110 -9.67 -7.33 11.58
N LYS A 111 -10.26 -6.29 11.00
CA LYS A 111 -11.38 -6.41 10.06
C LYS A 111 -10.97 -5.92 8.69
N SER A 112 -11.33 -6.70 7.66
CA SER A 112 -11.28 -6.24 6.27
C SER A 112 -12.23 -5.06 6.08
N ILE A 113 -11.94 -4.15 5.14
CA ILE A 113 -12.87 -3.07 4.77
C ILE A 113 -13.93 -3.66 3.83
N PRO A 114 -15.19 -3.76 4.25
CA PRO A 114 -16.25 -4.35 3.44
C PRO A 114 -16.69 -3.42 2.31
N CYS A 115 -17.09 -4.00 1.18
CA CYS A 115 -17.65 -3.23 0.07
C CYS A 115 -19.13 -2.91 0.34
N TYR A 116 -19.40 -1.73 0.88
CA TYR A 116 -20.76 -1.24 1.12
C TYR A 116 -21.31 -0.35 0.00
N GLY A 117 -20.47 0.10 -0.92
CA GLY A 117 -20.89 1.04 -1.95
C GLY A 117 -20.10 0.94 -3.23
N THR A 118 -20.62 1.58 -4.25
CA THR A 118 -20.09 1.54 -5.62
C THR A 118 -18.71 2.18 -5.77
N THR A 119 -18.38 3.19 -4.96
CA THR A 119 -17.04 3.78 -4.93
C THR A 119 -15.96 2.73 -4.59
N HIS A 120 -16.22 1.85 -3.60
CA HIS A 120 -15.33 0.74 -3.30
C HIS A 120 -15.24 -0.23 -4.49
N ALA A 121 -16.39 -0.62 -5.04
CA ALA A 121 -16.48 -1.57 -6.15
C ALA A 121 -15.78 -1.10 -7.43
N ASP A 122 -15.69 0.20 -7.68
CA ASP A 122 -14.97 0.73 -8.84
C ASP A 122 -13.44 0.44 -8.78
N TYR A 123 -12.87 0.24 -7.59
CA TYR A 123 -11.42 0.08 -7.41
C TYR A 123 -10.97 -1.31 -6.93
N PHE A 124 -11.85 -2.04 -6.25
CA PHE A 124 -11.53 -3.33 -5.65
C PHE A 124 -12.54 -4.39 -6.08
N ALA A 125 -12.04 -5.53 -6.56
CA ALA A 125 -12.87 -6.68 -6.94
C ALA A 125 -13.49 -7.41 -5.74
N ASP A 126 -13.06 -7.11 -4.52
CA ASP A 126 -13.59 -7.65 -3.26
C ASP A 126 -13.35 -6.63 -2.14
N GLU A 127 -13.54 -7.02 -0.88
CA GLU A 127 -13.14 -6.24 0.30
C GLU A 127 -11.63 -5.93 0.27
N VAL A 128 -11.21 -4.83 0.92
CA VAL A 128 -9.78 -4.65 1.20
C VAL A 128 -9.39 -5.61 2.32
N PRO A 129 -8.59 -6.65 2.05
CA PRO A 129 -8.33 -7.69 3.03
C PRO A 129 -7.40 -7.21 4.15
N VAL A 130 -7.48 -7.84 5.33
CA VAL A 130 -6.52 -7.71 6.42
C VAL A 130 -5.71 -9.00 6.54
N THR A 131 -4.41 -8.91 6.80
CA THR A 131 -3.54 -10.07 7.04
C THR A 131 -3.93 -10.79 8.33
N ASN A 132 -3.40 -12.00 8.53
CA ASN A 132 -3.46 -12.64 9.84
C ASN A 132 -2.49 -11.95 10.81
N ILE A 133 -2.75 -12.05 12.11
CA ILE A 133 -1.83 -11.62 13.16
C ILE A 133 -0.58 -12.50 13.11
N LEU A 134 0.58 -11.89 13.26
CA LEU A 134 1.84 -12.63 13.42
C LEU A 134 1.94 -13.23 14.83
N ASN A 135 2.41 -14.46 14.92
CA ASN A 135 2.68 -15.08 16.21
C ASN A 135 4.02 -14.60 16.80
N SER A 136 4.24 -14.87 18.09
CA SER A 136 5.43 -14.42 18.82
C SER A 136 6.75 -14.88 18.19
N ASN A 137 6.81 -16.06 17.59
CA ASN A 137 8.02 -16.57 16.94
C ASN A 137 8.33 -15.78 15.65
N GLN A 138 7.32 -15.47 14.84
CA GLN A 138 7.46 -14.65 13.65
C GLN A 138 7.95 -13.24 14.00
N ILE A 139 7.37 -12.63 15.01
CA ILE A 139 7.75 -11.29 15.50
C ILE A 139 9.22 -11.27 15.96
N LYS A 140 9.65 -12.25 16.75
CA LYS A 140 11.01 -12.33 17.28
C LYS A 140 12.07 -12.65 16.22
N LYS A 141 11.72 -13.41 15.17
CA LYS A 141 12.68 -13.90 14.18
C LYS A 141 13.07 -12.82 13.16
N ASN A 142 12.12 -12.25 12.46
CA ASN A 142 12.34 -11.22 11.45
C ASN A 142 11.00 -10.53 11.10
N TYR A 143 10.59 -9.59 11.92
CA TYR A 143 9.28 -8.97 11.91
C TYR A 143 8.87 -8.44 10.53
N GLU A 144 9.71 -7.61 9.90
CA GLU A 144 9.38 -6.98 8.62
C GLU A 144 9.28 -8.02 7.48
N LYS A 145 10.15 -9.03 7.50
CA LYS A 145 10.07 -10.14 6.54
C LYS A 145 8.77 -10.92 6.70
N GLU A 146 8.39 -11.23 7.94
CA GLU A 146 7.16 -11.98 8.25
C GLU A 146 5.90 -11.17 7.86
N ILE A 147 5.91 -9.85 7.99
CA ILE A 147 4.85 -8.99 7.44
C ILE A 147 4.72 -9.21 5.92
N GLY A 148 5.83 -9.11 5.18
CA GLY A 148 5.82 -9.32 3.73
C GLY A 148 5.28 -10.70 3.35
N ILE A 149 5.70 -11.75 4.06
CA ILE A 149 5.20 -13.12 3.88
C ILE A 149 3.70 -13.21 4.19
N SER A 150 3.23 -12.56 5.26
CA SER A 150 1.80 -12.56 5.64
C SER A 150 0.92 -11.90 4.58
N ILE A 151 1.39 -10.83 3.94
CA ILE A 151 0.71 -10.18 2.80
C ILE A 151 0.57 -11.18 1.64
N ILE A 152 1.68 -11.79 1.22
CA ILE A 152 1.68 -12.77 0.11
C ILE A 152 0.75 -13.94 0.42
N ASN A 153 0.82 -14.47 1.63
CA ASN A 153 -0.02 -15.59 2.05
C ASN A 153 -1.50 -15.22 2.02
N LYS A 154 -1.87 -14.01 2.49
CA LYS A 154 -3.26 -13.55 2.45
C LYS A 154 -3.78 -13.43 1.02
N LEU A 155 -3.01 -12.83 0.12
CA LEU A 155 -3.38 -12.71 -1.29
C LEU A 155 -3.55 -14.10 -1.94
N LYS A 156 -2.63 -15.02 -1.72
CA LYS A 156 -2.69 -16.39 -2.25
C LYS A 156 -3.87 -17.18 -1.69
N THR A 157 -4.07 -17.20 -0.37
CA THR A 157 -5.14 -17.97 0.30
C THR A 157 -6.53 -17.51 -0.14
N LYS A 158 -6.69 -16.24 -0.46
CA LYS A 158 -7.93 -15.69 -0.98
C LYS A 158 -8.01 -15.70 -2.51
N SER A 159 -7.00 -16.25 -3.20
CA SER A 159 -6.88 -16.21 -4.68
C SER A 159 -7.05 -14.81 -5.26
N LEU A 160 -6.54 -13.79 -4.55
CA LEU A 160 -6.67 -12.40 -4.94
C LEU A 160 -5.59 -12.00 -5.94
N ASN A 161 -6.01 -11.41 -7.04
CA ASN A 161 -5.10 -10.79 -7.99
C ASN A 161 -4.68 -9.40 -7.46
N PRO A 162 -3.39 -9.09 -7.28
CA PRO A 162 -2.93 -7.81 -6.78
C PRO A 162 -3.33 -6.60 -7.65
N TRP A 163 -3.68 -6.82 -8.92
CA TRP A 163 -4.21 -5.75 -9.79
C TRP A 163 -5.70 -5.49 -9.61
N GLN A 164 -6.41 -6.46 -9.06
CA GLN A 164 -7.82 -6.34 -8.71
C GLN A 164 -8.01 -5.90 -7.26
N ILE A 165 -6.96 -6.04 -6.46
CA ILE A 165 -6.89 -5.63 -5.04
C ILE A 165 -5.60 -4.84 -4.86
N PRO A 166 -5.56 -3.53 -5.24
CA PRO A 166 -4.32 -2.76 -5.26
C PRO A 166 -3.83 -2.29 -3.88
N GLY A 167 -4.17 -3.03 -2.83
CA GLY A 167 -3.69 -2.77 -1.47
C GLY A 167 -4.25 -3.74 -0.43
N ILE A 168 -3.68 -3.72 0.76
CA ILE A 168 -3.98 -4.63 1.86
C ILE A 168 -3.73 -3.98 3.21
N LEU A 169 -4.53 -4.33 4.20
CA LEU A 169 -4.31 -3.98 5.60
C LEU A 169 -3.38 -5.01 6.24
N VAL A 170 -2.40 -4.54 6.98
CA VAL A 170 -1.57 -5.39 7.84
C VAL A 170 -2.12 -5.34 9.25
N ALA A 171 -2.49 -6.50 9.81
CA ALA A 171 -3.09 -6.63 11.13
C ALA A 171 -2.27 -5.88 12.20
N GLN A 172 -2.94 -5.02 12.98
CA GLN A 172 -2.36 -4.21 14.06
C GLN A 172 -1.23 -3.25 13.64
N HIS A 173 -1.08 -2.95 12.33
CA HIS A 173 0.01 -2.13 11.81
C HIS A 173 -0.51 -0.93 11.00
N GLY A 174 -0.81 -1.13 9.73
CA GLY A 174 -1.19 -0.08 8.81
C GLY A 174 -1.60 -0.64 7.45
N VAL A 175 -1.42 0.14 6.39
CA VAL A 175 -1.85 -0.24 5.05
C VAL A 175 -0.70 -0.20 4.05
N PHE A 176 -0.69 -1.15 3.12
CA PHE A 176 0.17 -1.17 1.94
C PHE A 176 -0.70 -1.07 0.69
N SER A 177 -0.34 -0.17 -0.20
CA SER A 177 -0.91 -0.05 -1.55
C SER A 177 0.19 -0.11 -2.61
N TRP A 178 -0.16 -0.46 -3.82
CA TRP A 178 0.79 -0.60 -4.92
C TRP A 178 0.21 -0.15 -6.24
N GLY A 179 1.11 0.00 -7.23
CA GLY A 179 0.76 0.39 -8.59
C GLY A 179 1.91 0.17 -9.57
N LYS A 180 1.64 0.42 -10.84
CA LYS A 180 2.64 0.44 -11.93
C LYS A 180 3.50 1.72 -11.91
N THR A 181 3.03 2.74 -11.20
CA THR A 181 3.72 4.01 -11.01
C THR A 181 3.61 4.46 -9.54
N ILE A 182 4.47 5.41 -9.13
CA ILE A 182 4.42 6.03 -7.80
C ILE A 182 3.08 6.75 -7.62
N ASP A 183 2.63 7.46 -8.65
CA ASP A 183 1.38 8.23 -8.60
C ASP A 183 0.16 7.32 -8.45
N GLU A 184 0.15 6.18 -9.15
CA GLU A 184 -0.92 5.16 -9.00
C GLU A 184 -0.92 4.54 -7.59
N ALA A 185 0.25 4.20 -7.05
CA ALA A 185 0.34 3.65 -5.69
C ALA A 185 -0.12 4.66 -4.63
N LEU A 186 0.21 5.96 -4.79
CA LEU A 186 -0.29 7.04 -3.93
C LEU A 186 -1.81 7.20 -4.05
N TYR A 187 -2.32 7.19 -5.27
CA TYR A 187 -3.76 7.29 -5.51
C TYR A 187 -4.52 6.12 -4.88
N ASN A 188 -4.01 4.90 -5.01
CA ASN A 188 -4.60 3.72 -4.37
C ASN A 188 -4.58 3.82 -2.83
N ALA A 189 -3.55 4.42 -2.23
CA ALA A 189 -3.54 4.70 -0.78
C ALA A 189 -4.68 5.66 -0.39
N GLU A 190 -4.88 6.75 -1.15
CA GLU A 190 -5.99 7.70 -0.91
C GLU A 190 -7.36 7.05 -1.09
N VAL A 191 -7.51 6.19 -2.11
CA VAL A 191 -8.75 5.42 -2.32
C VAL A 191 -9.04 4.52 -1.14
N ILE A 192 -8.04 3.76 -0.65
CA ILE A 192 -8.22 2.87 0.51
C ILE A 192 -8.66 3.66 1.74
N GLU A 193 -8.01 4.79 2.03
CA GLU A 193 -8.38 5.63 3.17
C GLU A 193 -9.81 6.16 3.04
N PHE A 194 -10.18 6.64 1.85
CA PHE A 194 -11.53 7.16 1.59
C PHE A 194 -12.62 6.09 1.76
N ILE A 195 -12.43 4.89 1.17
CA ILE A 195 -13.40 3.81 1.32
C ILE A 195 -13.42 3.23 2.74
N ALA A 196 -12.29 3.27 3.47
CA ALA A 196 -12.23 2.92 4.89
C ALA A 196 -13.09 3.87 5.72
N GLN A 197 -12.99 5.17 5.47
CA GLN A 197 -13.83 6.19 6.13
C GLN A 197 -15.31 6.01 5.79
N LEU A 198 -15.65 5.81 4.52
CA LEU A 198 -17.03 5.55 4.10
C LEU A 198 -17.59 4.31 4.79
N ALA A 199 -16.84 3.21 4.80
CA ALA A 199 -17.29 1.97 5.44
C ALA A 199 -17.46 2.13 6.96
N PHE A 200 -16.56 2.86 7.64
CA PHE A 200 -16.70 3.19 9.05
C PHE A 200 -17.97 3.99 9.33
N ASN A 201 -18.17 5.10 8.62
CA ASN A 201 -19.34 5.96 8.79
C ASN A 201 -20.65 5.19 8.47
N SER A 202 -20.67 4.42 7.39
CA SER A 202 -21.84 3.62 7.01
C SER A 202 -22.18 2.57 8.08
N SER A 203 -21.19 1.91 8.66
CA SER A 203 -21.41 0.92 9.74
C SER A 203 -21.80 1.58 11.06
N PHE A 204 -21.43 2.83 11.29
CA PHE A 204 -21.87 3.62 12.43
C PHE A 204 -23.33 4.04 12.28
N LEU A 205 -23.71 4.53 11.10
CA LEU A 205 -25.09 4.97 10.80
C LEU A 205 -26.08 3.80 10.75
N ASN A 206 -25.66 2.65 10.23
CA ASN A 206 -26.49 1.45 10.16
C ASN A 206 -25.70 0.22 10.63
N LYS A 207 -25.94 -0.21 11.88
CA LYS A 207 -25.29 -1.39 12.49
C LYS A 207 -25.62 -2.71 11.79
N LYS A 208 -26.68 -2.75 10.98
CA LYS A 208 -27.12 -3.94 10.22
C LYS A 208 -26.80 -3.84 8.73
N ILE A 209 -25.95 -2.86 8.31
CA ILE A 209 -25.58 -2.67 6.91
C ILE A 209 -25.00 -3.96 6.32
N LYS A 210 -25.38 -4.26 5.08
CA LYS A 210 -24.88 -5.41 4.32
C LYS A 210 -24.01 -4.93 3.16
N LYS A 211 -23.07 -5.77 2.73
CA LYS A 211 -22.30 -5.54 1.48
C LYS A 211 -23.29 -5.35 0.31
N ILE A 212 -22.88 -4.57 -0.70
CA ILE A 212 -23.66 -4.44 -1.93
C ILE A 212 -23.83 -5.79 -2.62
N SER A 213 -24.84 -5.91 -3.48
CA SER A 213 -25.08 -7.15 -4.22
C SER A 213 -23.88 -7.50 -5.13
N LYS A 214 -23.62 -8.79 -5.34
CA LYS A 214 -22.55 -9.25 -6.23
C LYS A 214 -22.69 -8.71 -7.66
N SER A 215 -23.91 -8.60 -8.16
CA SER A 215 -24.20 -8.06 -9.50
C SER A 215 -23.84 -6.58 -9.61
N LEU A 216 -24.19 -5.77 -8.60
CA LEU A 216 -23.83 -4.35 -8.57
C LEU A 216 -22.32 -4.16 -8.42
N HIS A 217 -21.67 -4.93 -7.55
CA HIS A 217 -20.20 -4.93 -7.40
C HIS A 217 -19.51 -5.25 -8.72
N PHE A 218 -19.89 -6.38 -9.35
CA PHE A 218 -19.32 -6.80 -10.62
C PHE A 218 -19.50 -5.77 -11.74
N LYS A 219 -20.72 -5.21 -11.86
CA LYS A 219 -20.99 -4.15 -12.85
C LYS A 219 -20.03 -2.95 -12.67
N HIS A 220 -19.88 -2.47 -11.44
CA HIS A 220 -19.00 -1.31 -11.15
C HIS A 220 -17.55 -1.63 -11.37
N PHE A 221 -17.05 -2.77 -10.90
CA PHE A 221 -15.68 -3.18 -11.13
C PHE A 221 -15.35 -3.29 -12.61
N MET A 222 -16.21 -3.97 -13.39
CA MET A 222 -15.97 -4.22 -14.81
C MET A 222 -16.07 -2.99 -15.68
N ARG A 223 -16.96 -2.03 -15.35
CA ARG A 223 -17.06 -0.77 -16.13
C ARG A 223 -15.81 0.08 -16.09
N LYS A 224 -14.95 -0.10 -15.06
CA LYS A 224 -13.71 0.63 -14.86
C LYS A 224 -12.47 -0.20 -15.18
N ASN A 225 -12.47 -1.49 -14.83
CA ASN A 225 -11.29 -2.36 -14.89
C ASN A 225 -11.41 -3.52 -15.89
N GLY A 226 -12.58 -3.68 -16.50
CA GLY A 226 -12.83 -4.75 -17.47
C GLY A 226 -12.30 -4.46 -18.87
N PRO A 227 -12.31 -5.46 -19.76
CA PRO A 227 -11.80 -5.32 -21.13
C PRO A 227 -12.60 -4.30 -21.97
N LEU A 228 -13.83 -4.00 -21.58
CA LEU A 228 -14.71 -3.00 -22.21
C LEU A 228 -14.97 -1.82 -21.24
N ALA A 229 -13.95 -1.38 -20.53
CA ALA A 229 -14.08 -0.28 -19.59
C ALA A 229 -14.48 1.02 -20.31
N TYR A 230 -15.46 1.73 -19.75
CA TYR A 230 -16.00 2.97 -20.29
C TYR A 230 -16.11 4.10 -19.25
N TYR A 231 -15.60 3.88 -18.04
CA TYR A 231 -15.72 4.83 -16.94
C TYR A 231 -14.34 5.06 -16.29
N GLY A 232 -13.96 6.33 -16.11
CA GLY A 232 -12.73 6.70 -15.43
C GLY A 232 -11.46 6.38 -16.21
N GLN A 233 -11.55 6.43 -17.55
CA GLN A 233 -10.42 6.26 -18.48
C GLN A 233 -9.63 7.54 -18.62
#